data_fec1b39f4844f14fef5ee2c2c2f43e38
#
_entry.id   fec1b39f4844f14fef5ee2c2c2f43e38
#
_cell.length_a   1.000
_cell.length_b   1.000
_cell.length_c   1.000
_cell.angle_alpha   90.00
_cell.angle_beta   90.00
_cell.angle_gamma   90.00
#
_symmetry.space_group_name_H-M   'P 1'
#
loop_
_entity.id
_entity.type
_entity.pdbx_description
1 polymer ?
#
loop_
_entity_poly.entity_id
_entity_poly.type
_entity_poly.pdbx_seq_one_letter_code
_entity_poly.pdbx_strand_id
1 'polypeptide(L)'
;PSNVEEILDAAKQLCGDAYDFAGAICLVDAVNFFDQLDDLETVHRQLKHCHLAVITKVDLVDAERLSQLREKIRQINPACRIEVSANANLDLSFIQENLMQYSWAQGEETTNVPEAKPKSIFMNCNSRVPAEKLETFLLQMADDLYRAKGFVDLEEQGWSQVDLVGHRVDIKPCEPQPQSQLVFISKIGPQVIRKLAEVWEQQVGLPMQLKN
;
A
#
# COMPACT_ATOMS: atom_id res chain seq x y z
N PRO A 1 8.49 0.68 6.56
CA PRO A 1 9.17 1.50 7.57
C PRO A 1 9.08 2.99 7.25
N SER A 2 8.98 3.80 8.28
CA SER A 2 8.92 5.27 8.14
C SER A 2 10.31 5.88 7.97
N ASN A 3 11.34 5.21 8.44
CA ASN A 3 12.74 5.60 8.31
C ASN A 3 13.60 4.36 8.01
N VAL A 4 14.17 4.30 6.80
CA VAL A 4 14.97 3.15 6.33
C VAL A 4 16.39 3.19 6.92
N GLU A 5 16.95 4.39 7.13
CA GLU A 5 18.30 4.58 7.67
C GLU A 5 18.43 3.93 9.05
N GLU A 6 17.43 4.10 9.91
CA GLU A 6 17.40 3.50 11.25
C GLU A 6 17.40 1.96 11.24
N ILE A 7 16.71 1.36 10.26
CA ILE A 7 16.74 -0.11 10.07
C ILE A 7 18.12 -0.58 9.67
N LEU A 8 18.83 0.20 8.85
CA LEU A 8 20.16 -0.12 8.38
C LEU A 8 21.22 0.05 9.49
N ASP A 9 21.05 1.01 10.37
CA ASP A 9 21.90 1.14 11.54
C ASP A 9 21.77 -0.07 12.48
N ALA A 10 20.55 -0.58 12.69
CA ALA A 10 20.34 -1.83 13.40
C ALA A 10 20.94 -3.04 12.66
N ALA A 11 20.86 -3.07 11.33
CA ALA A 11 21.43 -4.15 10.52
C ALA A 11 22.97 -4.10 10.48
N LYS A 12 23.61 -2.93 10.53
CA LYS A 12 25.07 -2.79 10.68
C LYS A 12 25.59 -3.42 11.94
N GLN A 13 24.85 -3.36 13.05
CA GLN A 13 25.20 -4.05 14.30
C GLN A 13 25.25 -5.58 14.14
N LEU A 14 24.46 -6.14 13.21
CA LEU A 14 24.37 -7.58 12.95
C LEU A 14 25.32 -8.05 11.85
N CYS A 15 25.53 -7.24 10.81
CA CYS A 15 26.22 -7.62 9.57
C CYS A 15 27.57 -6.89 9.38
N GLY A 16 27.95 -5.97 10.27
CA GLY A 16 29.15 -5.15 10.13
C GLY A 16 29.11 -4.22 8.92
N ASP A 17 30.28 -3.89 8.36
CA ASP A 17 30.44 -2.96 7.22
C ASP A 17 30.31 -3.67 5.85
N ALA A 18 29.46 -4.70 5.74
CA ALA A 18 29.29 -5.45 4.50
C ALA A 18 28.55 -4.68 3.39
N TYR A 19 27.96 -3.52 3.70
CA TYR A 19 27.22 -2.67 2.75
C TYR A 19 27.24 -1.20 3.18
N ASP A 20 27.10 -0.33 2.18
CA ASP A 20 26.96 1.11 2.36
C ASP A 20 25.52 1.55 2.05
N PHE A 21 24.99 2.47 2.85
CA PHE A 21 23.72 3.09 2.58
C PHE A 21 23.90 4.25 1.59
N ALA A 22 23.37 4.09 0.39
CA ALA A 22 23.46 5.08 -0.69
C ALA A 22 22.25 6.03 -0.74
N GLY A 23 21.20 5.78 0.04
CA GLY A 23 20.00 6.60 0.16
C GLY A 23 18.69 5.80 0.12
N ALA A 24 17.60 6.44 0.51
CA ALA A 24 16.25 5.88 0.51
C ALA A 24 15.43 6.44 -0.65
N ILE A 25 14.69 5.57 -1.34
CA ILE A 25 13.76 5.93 -2.41
C ILE A 25 12.33 5.77 -1.90
N CYS A 26 11.50 6.80 -2.06
CA CYS A 26 10.09 6.77 -1.77
C CYS A 26 9.28 6.73 -3.07
N LEU A 27 8.44 5.71 -3.24
CA LEU A 27 7.50 5.64 -4.36
C LEU A 27 6.21 6.34 -3.97
N VAL A 28 5.82 7.35 -4.75
CA VAL A 28 4.64 8.18 -4.54
C VAL A 28 3.60 7.80 -5.59
N ASP A 29 2.47 7.24 -5.19
CA ASP A 29 1.35 6.92 -6.06
C ASP A 29 0.59 8.20 -6.43
N ALA A 30 0.67 8.67 -7.67
CA ALA A 30 0.05 9.91 -8.11
C ALA A 30 -1.47 9.95 -7.90
N VAL A 31 -2.13 8.79 -7.96
CA VAL A 31 -3.59 8.69 -7.81
C VAL A 31 -4.00 8.80 -6.34
N ASN A 32 -3.36 7.99 -5.46
CA ASN A 32 -3.84 7.78 -4.09
C ASN A 32 -3.05 8.57 -3.02
N PHE A 33 -2.03 9.34 -3.40
CA PHE A 33 -1.09 9.95 -2.46
C PHE A 33 -1.75 10.87 -1.42
N PHE A 34 -2.65 11.76 -1.83
CA PHE A 34 -3.23 12.72 -0.89
C PHE A 34 -4.11 12.04 0.16
N ASP A 35 -4.93 11.07 -0.25
CA ASP A 35 -5.77 10.31 0.66
C ASP A 35 -4.92 9.52 1.68
N GLN A 36 -3.81 8.92 1.20
CA GLN A 36 -2.88 8.20 2.06
C GLN A 36 -2.09 9.13 2.99
N LEU A 37 -1.77 10.34 2.54
CA LEU A 37 -1.03 11.32 3.33
C LEU A 37 -1.86 11.83 4.51
N ASP A 38 -3.16 12.06 4.28
CA ASP A 38 -4.08 12.53 5.31
C ASP A 38 -4.37 11.44 6.36
N ASP A 39 -4.41 10.18 5.92
CA ASP A 39 -4.74 9.03 6.77
C ASP A 39 -3.54 8.47 7.56
N LEU A 40 -2.31 8.60 7.04
CA LEU A 40 -1.14 7.86 7.51
C LEU A 40 0.09 8.75 7.76
N GLU A 41 0.40 9.01 9.01
CA GLU A 41 1.65 9.67 9.42
C GLU A 41 2.90 8.98 8.81
N THR A 42 2.85 7.66 8.64
CA THR A 42 3.94 6.89 8.01
C THR A 42 4.27 7.38 6.61
N VAL A 43 3.29 7.77 5.81
CA VAL A 43 3.51 8.28 4.44
C VAL A 43 4.25 9.61 4.48
N HIS A 44 3.85 10.52 5.36
CA HIS A 44 4.54 11.79 5.59
C HIS A 44 6.01 11.55 5.99
N ARG A 45 6.26 10.64 6.93
CA ARG A 45 7.61 10.32 7.42
C ARG A 45 8.47 9.62 6.37
N GLN A 46 7.90 8.72 5.55
CA GLN A 46 8.62 8.11 4.42
C GLN A 46 9.13 9.17 3.45
N LEU A 47 8.32 10.17 3.12
CA LEU A 47 8.75 11.30 2.28
C LEU A 47 9.78 12.18 2.96
N LYS A 48 9.58 12.49 4.24
CA LYS A 48 10.50 13.34 5.02
C LYS A 48 11.92 12.76 5.03
N HIS A 49 12.05 11.43 5.11
CA HIS A 49 13.34 10.72 5.23
C HIS A 49 13.83 10.11 3.90
N CYS A 50 13.15 10.35 2.77
CA CYS A 50 13.66 9.89 1.50
C CYS A 50 14.69 10.86 0.89
N HIS A 51 15.55 10.31 0.03
CA HIS A 51 16.54 11.06 -0.74
C HIS A 51 16.07 11.26 -2.19
N LEU A 52 15.25 10.32 -2.68
CA LEU A 52 14.62 10.37 -3.99
C LEU A 52 13.14 10.02 -3.85
N ALA A 53 12.26 10.92 -4.30
CA ALA A 53 10.84 10.65 -4.48
C ALA A 53 10.55 10.34 -5.95
N VAL A 54 9.99 9.16 -6.24
CA VAL A 54 9.57 8.78 -7.59
C VAL A 54 8.06 8.82 -7.66
N ILE A 55 7.50 9.80 -8.38
CA ILE A 55 6.06 9.90 -8.61
C ILE A 55 5.69 8.89 -9.69
N THR A 56 4.96 7.85 -9.32
CA THR A 56 4.51 6.77 -10.20
C THR A 56 3.09 6.99 -10.69
N LYS A 57 2.67 6.27 -11.74
CA LYS A 57 1.32 6.33 -12.32
C LYS A 57 0.93 7.74 -12.82
N VAL A 58 1.91 8.50 -13.29
CA VAL A 58 1.66 9.85 -13.81
C VAL A 58 0.81 9.85 -15.09
N ASP A 59 0.73 8.72 -15.76
CA ASP A 59 -0.15 8.45 -16.91
C ASP A 59 -1.65 8.39 -16.53
N LEU A 60 -1.99 8.30 -15.24
CA LEU A 60 -3.36 8.23 -14.72
C LEU A 60 -3.85 9.55 -14.11
N VAL A 61 -3.05 10.60 -14.16
CA VAL A 61 -3.38 11.91 -13.56
C VAL A 61 -3.10 13.04 -14.56
N ASP A 62 -3.73 14.18 -14.37
CA ASP A 62 -3.50 15.37 -15.18
C ASP A 62 -2.26 16.17 -14.72
N ALA A 63 -1.90 17.19 -15.50
CA ALA A 63 -0.76 18.05 -15.22
C ALA A 63 -0.95 18.90 -13.95
N GLU A 64 -2.18 19.28 -13.62
CA GLU A 64 -2.49 20.03 -12.41
C GLU A 64 -2.23 19.17 -11.16
N ARG A 65 -2.73 17.94 -11.13
CA ARG A 65 -2.49 16.97 -10.05
C ARG A 65 -1.00 16.69 -9.87
N LEU A 66 -0.26 16.54 -10.97
CA LEU A 66 1.19 16.34 -10.90
C LEU A 66 1.91 17.56 -10.31
N SER A 67 1.48 18.76 -10.63
CA SER A 67 2.02 20.00 -10.05
C SER A 67 1.78 20.08 -8.54
N GLN A 68 0.55 19.80 -8.10
CA GLN A 68 0.17 19.74 -6.68
C GLN A 68 1.00 18.71 -5.91
N LEU A 69 1.23 17.53 -6.50
CA LEU A 69 2.08 16.48 -5.91
C LEU A 69 3.51 16.97 -5.71
N ARG A 70 4.12 17.58 -6.73
CA ARG A 70 5.48 18.13 -6.63
C ARG A 70 5.59 19.20 -5.55
N GLU A 71 4.61 20.09 -5.48
CA GLU A 71 4.56 21.14 -4.46
C GLU A 71 4.43 20.52 -3.05
N LYS A 72 3.55 19.55 -2.87
CA LYS A 72 3.36 18.89 -1.57
C LYS A 72 4.61 18.13 -1.13
N ILE A 73 5.28 17.43 -2.04
CA ILE A 73 6.56 16.77 -1.75
C ILE A 73 7.60 17.78 -1.30
N ARG A 74 7.71 18.93 -1.98
CA ARG A 74 8.65 20.02 -1.61
C ARG A 74 8.34 20.65 -0.26
N GLN A 75 7.06 20.74 0.13
CA GLN A 75 6.66 21.21 1.46
C GLN A 75 7.11 20.25 2.56
N ILE A 76 7.08 18.92 2.31
CA ILE A 76 7.46 17.90 3.28
C ILE A 76 8.98 17.70 3.29
N ASN A 77 9.61 17.62 2.12
CA ASN A 77 11.03 17.41 1.94
C ASN A 77 11.58 18.31 0.82
N PRO A 78 12.12 19.47 1.17
CA PRO A 78 12.64 20.43 0.20
C PRO A 78 13.93 19.95 -0.51
N ALA A 79 14.66 18.99 0.08
CA ALA A 79 15.96 18.54 -0.43
C ALA A 79 15.89 17.34 -1.36
N CYS A 80 14.90 16.43 -1.23
CA CYS A 80 14.87 15.20 -2.01
C CYS A 80 14.83 15.47 -3.53
N ARG A 81 15.51 14.64 -4.29
CA ARG A 81 15.35 14.61 -5.75
C ARG A 81 13.94 14.10 -6.11
N ILE A 82 13.31 14.63 -7.16
CA ILE A 82 11.99 14.20 -7.63
C ILE A 82 12.11 13.72 -9.07
N GLU A 83 11.73 12.46 -9.30
CA GLU A 83 11.58 11.85 -10.61
C GLU A 83 10.12 11.47 -10.87
N VAL A 84 9.77 11.23 -12.14
CA VAL A 84 8.43 10.80 -12.54
C VAL A 84 8.51 9.52 -13.36
N SER A 85 7.51 8.67 -13.21
CA SER A 85 7.42 7.39 -13.93
C SER A 85 6.01 7.14 -14.44
N ALA A 86 5.88 6.98 -15.75
CA ALA A 86 4.68 6.49 -16.41
C ALA A 86 4.82 4.99 -16.69
N ASN A 87 3.80 4.18 -16.39
CA ASN A 87 3.82 2.72 -16.65
C ASN A 87 5.08 2.01 -16.13
N ALA A 88 5.61 2.45 -14.97
CA ALA A 88 6.84 1.95 -14.37
C ALA A 88 8.11 2.15 -15.25
N ASN A 89 8.05 2.98 -16.27
CA ASN A 89 9.23 3.33 -17.07
C ASN A 89 10.00 4.45 -16.37
N LEU A 90 11.20 4.14 -15.90
CA LEU A 90 12.08 5.03 -15.14
C LEU A 90 13.52 4.79 -15.55
N ASP A 91 14.28 5.87 -15.76
CA ASP A 91 15.73 5.78 -15.89
C ASP A 91 16.32 5.41 -14.52
N LEU A 92 16.99 4.25 -14.46
CA LEU A 92 17.57 3.70 -13.23
C LEU A 92 19.03 4.14 -13.02
N SER A 93 19.54 5.12 -13.76
CA SER A 93 20.92 5.61 -13.63
C SER A 93 21.24 6.08 -12.19
N PHE A 94 20.24 6.58 -11.46
CA PHE A 94 20.39 7.01 -10.07
C PHE A 94 20.80 5.88 -9.10
N ILE A 95 20.64 4.60 -9.46
CA ILE A 95 21.08 3.47 -8.62
C ILE A 95 22.60 3.47 -8.42
N GLN A 96 23.34 4.05 -9.37
CA GLN A 96 24.80 4.18 -9.30
C GLN A 96 25.25 5.46 -8.57
N GLU A 97 24.31 6.33 -8.18
CA GLU A 97 24.59 7.59 -7.51
C GLU A 97 24.51 7.43 -5.98
N ASN A 98 25.31 8.21 -5.27
CA ASN A 98 25.12 8.39 -3.82
C ASN A 98 24.05 9.46 -3.60
N LEU A 99 22.84 9.04 -3.22
CA LEU A 99 21.71 9.93 -3.01
C LEU A 99 21.76 10.68 -1.67
N MET A 100 22.72 10.39 -0.79
CA MET A 100 22.84 11.03 0.52
C MET A 100 23.03 12.56 0.45
N GLN A 101 23.47 13.09 -0.69
CA GLN A 101 23.52 14.54 -0.94
C GLN A 101 22.15 15.24 -0.88
N TYR A 102 21.05 14.48 -1.01
CA TYR A 102 19.66 14.95 -0.94
C TYR A 102 19.02 14.71 0.43
N SER A 103 19.81 14.46 1.47
CA SER A 103 19.31 14.23 2.83
C SER A 103 18.69 15.52 3.39
N TRP A 104 17.54 15.39 4.05
CA TRP A 104 16.83 16.50 4.70
C TRP A 104 16.70 16.30 6.20
N ALA A 105 16.04 15.23 6.64
CA ALA A 105 15.77 14.95 8.03
C ALA A 105 16.64 13.79 8.53
N GLN A 106 17.24 13.95 9.70
CA GLN A 106 18.08 12.94 10.35
C GLN A 106 17.62 12.72 11.79
N GLY A 107 17.86 11.51 12.32
CA GLY A 107 17.79 11.24 13.75
C GLY A 107 16.41 11.19 14.39
N GLU A 108 15.34 11.00 13.61
CA GLU A 108 14.00 10.77 14.15
C GLU A 108 13.76 9.27 14.40
N GLU A 109 13.22 8.95 15.59
CA GLU A 109 12.81 7.59 15.92
C GLU A 109 11.73 7.07 14.96
N THR A 110 11.74 5.76 14.71
CA THR A 110 10.74 5.12 13.86
C THR A 110 9.36 5.10 14.54
N THR A 111 8.30 5.35 13.75
CA THR A 111 6.92 5.12 14.19
C THR A 111 6.44 3.68 13.88
N ASN A 112 7.35 2.78 13.52
CA ASN A 112 7.02 1.39 13.19
C ASN A 112 6.74 0.55 14.45
N VAL A 113 5.80 1.00 15.27
CA VAL A 113 5.30 0.28 16.44
C VAL A 113 4.03 -0.50 16.09
N PRO A 114 3.74 -1.63 16.77
CA PRO A 114 2.56 -2.45 16.46
C PRO A 114 1.24 -1.67 16.49
N GLU A 115 1.12 -0.68 17.37
CA GLU A 115 -0.08 0.15 17.57
C GLU A 115 -0.33 1.11 16.40
N ALA A 116 0.71 1.53 15.69
CA ALA A 116 0.62 2.43 14.54
C ALA A 116 0.34 1.68 13.21
N LYS A 117 0.33 0.33 13.24
CA LYS A 117 0.07 -0.46 12.03
C LYS A 117 -1.43 -0.62 11.81
N PRO A 118 -1.89 -0.43 10.56
CA PRO A 118 -3.26 -0.79 10.18
C PRO A 118 -3.56 -2.24 10.55
N LYS A 119 -4.77 -2.51 11.07
CA LYS A 119 -5.20 -3.88 11.41
C LYS A 119 -5.47 -4.68 10.15
N SER A 120 -4.95 -5.90 10.13
CA SER A 120 -5.19 -6.88 9.07
C SER A 120 -6.20 -7.92 9.55
N ILE A 121 -7.26 -8.14 8.79
CA ILE A 121 -8.31 -9.12 9.06
C ILE A 121 -8.28 -10.17 7.95
N PHE A 122 -8.30 -11.43 8.32
CA PHE A 122 -8.38 -12.56 7.41
C PHE A 122 -9.82 -13.04 7.33
N MET A 123 -10.30 -13.28 6.12
CA MET A 123 -11.60 -13.90 5.86
C MET A 123 -11.40 -15.18 5.05
N ASN A 124 -11.96 -16.27 5.53
CA ASN A 124 -12.00 -17.53 4.81
C ASN A 124 -13.44 -17.85 4.39
N CYS A 125 -13.61 -18.36 3.18
CA CYS A 125 -14.87 -18.88 2.67
C CYS A 125 -14.61 -20.22 1.99
N ASN A 126 -15.46 -21.22 2.29
CA ASN A 126 -15.32 -22.56 1.69
C ASN A 126 -16.28 -22.78 0.52
N SER A 127 -17.16 -21.84 0.25
CA SER A 127 -18.11 -21.89 -0.85
C SER A 127 -17.58 -21.13 -2.06
N ARG A 128 -18.00 -21.52 -3.26
CA ARG A 128 -17.79 -20.72 -4.46
C ARG A 128 -18.63 -19.45 -4.37
N VAL A 129 -18.06 -18.34 -4.78
CA VAL A 129 -18.65 -17.00 -4.62
C VAL A 129 -19.00 -16.45 -6.00
N PRO A 130 -20.25 -15.93 -6.23
CA PRO A 130 -20.56 -15.20 -7.44
C PRO A 130 -19.68 -13.97 -7.60
N ALA A 131 -19.05 -13.79 -8.77
CA ALA A 131 -18.07 -12.71 -9.01
C ALA A 131 -18.69 -11.31 -8.81
N GLU A 132 -19.90 -11.08 -9.33
CA GLU A 132 -20.62 -9.82 -9.20
C GLU A 132 -20.91 -9.45 -7.73
N LYS A 133 -21.30 -10.45 -6.92
CA LYS A 133 -21.56 -10.24 -5.49
C LYS A 133 -20.27 -9.90 -4.72
N LEU A 134 -19.16 -10.57 -5.04
CA LEU A 134 -17.87 -10.29 -4.46
C LEU A 134 -17.40 -8.87 -4.81
N GLU A 135 -17.53 -8.46 -6.05
CA GLU A 135 -17.18 -7.11 -6.49
C GLU A 135 -18.01 -6.05 -5.78
N THR A 136 -19.33 -6.24 -5.70
CA THR A 136 -20.24 -5.35 -4.98
C THR A 136 -19.86 -5.23 -3.51
N PHE A 137 -19.56 -6.35 -2.84
CA PHE A 137 -19.09 -6.38 -1.46
C PHE A 137 -17.79 -5.57 -1.30
N LEU A 138 -16.81 -5.79 -2.16
CA LEU A 138 -15.51 -5.11 -2.09
C LEU A 138 -15.65 -3.60 -2.32
N LEU A 139 -16.45 -3.18 -3.29
CA LEU A 139 -16.69 -1.76 -3.56
C LEU A 139 -17.43 -1.07 -2.42
N GLN A 140 -18.36 -1.74 -1.75
CA GLN A 140 -19.07 -1.20 -0.59
C GLN A 140 -18.15 -1.05 0.64
N MET A 141 -17.08 -1.85 0.71
CA MET A 141 -16.08 -1.78 1.77
C MET A 141 -14.90 -0.83 1.47
N ALA A 142 -14.81 -0.30 0.26
CA ALA A 142 -13.62 0.41 -0.25
C ALA A 142 -13.21 1.62 0.62
N ASP A 143 -14.17 2.37 1.14
CA ASP A 143 -13.90 3.57 1.96
C ASP A 143 -13.29 3.23 3.34
N ASP A 144 -13.57 2.03 3.86
CA ASP A 144 -13.09 1.57 5.17
C ASP A 144 -11.77 0.78 5.10
N LEU A 145 -11.27 0.53 3.88
CA LEU A 145 -10.10 -0.32 3.63
C LEU A 145 -9.01 0.44 2.89
N TYR A 146 -7.76 0.25 3.32
CA TYR A 146 -6.59 0.61 2.51
C TYR A 146 -6.40 -0.37 1.35
N ARG A 147 -6.70 -1.66 1.59
CA ARG A 147 -6.53 -2.72 0.62
C ARG A 147 -7.30 -3.97 1.01
N ALA A 148 -7.80 -4.70 0.02
CA ALA A 148 -8.16 -6.09 0.18
C ALA A 148 -7.42 -6.93 -0.88
N LYS A 149 -6.86 -8.07 -0.48
CA LYS A 149 -6.15 -8.96 -1.41
C LYS A 149 -6.32 -10.42 -1.01
N GLY A 150 -6.39 -11.30 -2.01
CA GLY A 150 -6.40 -12.73 -1.76
C GLY A 150 -6.79 -13.55 -2.97
N PHE A 151 -7.29 -14.75 -2.68
CA PHE A 151 -7.71 -15.72 -3.69
C PHE A 151 -9.10 -16.23 -3.35
N VAL A 152 -9.98 -16.31 -4.35
CA VAL A 152 -11.36 -16.75 -4.19
C VAL A 152 -11.72 -17.71 -5.33
N ASP A 153 -12.38 -18.82 -5.00
CA ASP A 153 -13.00 -19.68 -6.01
C ASP A 153 -14.35 -19.07 -6.41
N LEU A 154 -14.40 -18.53 -7.61
CA LEU A 154 -15.58 -17.88 -8.18
C LEU A 154 -16.44 -18.88 -8.97
N GLU A 155 -17.77 -18.67 -8.95
CA GLU A 155 -18.70 -19.58 -9.64
C GLU A 155 -18.49 -19.60 -11.16
N GLU A 156 -18.25 -18.42 -11.76
CA GLU A 156 -18.23 -18.23 -13.20
C GLU A 156 -16.87 -18.60 -13.83
N GLN A 157 -15.78 -18.35 -13.12
CA GLN A 157 -14.43 -18.46 -13.70
C GLN A 157 -13.43 -19.26 -12.88
N GLY A 158 -13.85 -19.82 -11.73
CA GLY A 158 -13.01 -20.61 -10.85
C GLY A 158 -12.01 -19.74 -10.05
N TRP A 159 -10.88 -20.33 -9.69
CA TRP A 159 -9.88 -19.68 -8.86
C TRP A 159 -9.36 -18.37 -9.44
N SER A 160 -9.48 -17.32 -8.67
CA SER A 160 -9.12 -15.97 -9.08
C SER A 160 -8.38 -15.24 -7.96
N GLN A 161 -7.35 -14.52 -8.35
CA GLN A 161 -6.70 -13.52 -7.50
C GLN A 161 -7.54 -12.25 -7.51
N VAL A 162 -7.79 -11.72 -6.34
CA VAL A 162 -8.57 -10.50 -6.10
C VAL A 162 -7.69 -9.45 -5.46
N ASP A 163 -7.74 -8.20 -5.94
CA ASP A 163 -7.04 -7.06 -5.37
C ASP A 163 -7.94 -5.81 -5.43
N LEU A 164 -8.22 -5.22 -4.27
CA LEU A 164 -8.92 -3.94 -4.12
C LEU A 164 -7.94 -2.88 -3.65
N VAL A 165 -7.84 -1.78 -4.40
CA VAL A 165 -7.08 -0.58 -4.00
C VAL A 165 -7.92 0.66 -4.33
N GLY A 166 -8.27 1.46 -3.31
CA GLY A 166 -9.28 2.50 -3.46
C GLY A 166 -10.60 1.88 -3.94
N HIS A 167 -11.22 2.43 -4.98
CA HIS A 167 -12.45 1.90 -5.60
C HIS A 167 -12.18 1.04 -6.84
N ARG A 168 -10.94 0.59 -7.04
CA ARG A 168 -10.60 -0.29 -8.15
C ARG A 168 -10.48 -1.72 -7.66
N VAL A 169 -11.31 -2.61 -8.24
CA VAL A 169 -11.26 -4.06 -8.05
C VAL A 169 -10.63 -4.70 -9.28
N ASP A 170 -9.55 -5.44 -9.09
CA ASP A 170 -8.91 -6.27 -10.10
C ASP A 170 -9.15 -7.74 -9.75
N ILE A 171 -9.78 -8.50 -10.68
CA ILE A 171 -10.01 -9.94 -10.56
C ILE A 171 -9.32 -10.63 -11.74
N LYS A 172 -8.40 -11.56 -11.46
CA LYS A 172 -7.63 -12.26 -12.48
C LYS A 172 -7.62 -13.77 -12.21
N PRO A 173 -7.84 -14.61 -13.22
CA PRO A 173 -7.69 -16.06 -13.05
C PRO A 173 -6.31 -16.43 -12.48
N CYS A 174 -6.28 -17.45 -11.64
CA CYS A 174 -5.06 -17.98 -11.05
C CYS A 174 -5.13 -19.49 -10.86
N GLU A 175 -4.02 -20.10 -10.47
CA GLU A 175 -3.96 -21.52 -10.11
C GLU A 175 -4.80 -21.80 -8.84
N PRO A 176 -5.38 -23.01 -8.72
CA PRO A 176 -6.15 -23.42 -7.55
C PRO A 176 -5.41 -23.24 -6.23
N GLN A 177 -6.11 -22.77 -5.20
CA GLN A 177 -5.60 -22.55 -3.85
C GLN A 177 -6.27 -23.51 -2.86
N PRO A 178 -5.67 -23.78 -1.69
CA PRO A 178 -6.24 -24.69 -0.70
C PRO A 178 -7.61 -24.27 -0.17
N GLN A 179 -7.85 -22.93 -0.10
CA GLN A 179 -9.13 -22.35 0.32
C GLN A 179 -9.25 -20.90 -0.16
N SER A 180 -10.49 -20.41 -0.30
CA SER A 180 -10.72 -19.00 -0.54
C SER A 180 -10.36 -18.21 0.71
N GLN A 181 -9.45 -17.24 0.54
CA GLN A 181 -8.99 -16.35 1.61
C GLN A 181 -8.78 -14.94 1.10
N LEU A 182 -9.35 -13.97 1.80
CA LEU A 182 -9.10 -12.54 1.62
C LEU A 182 -8.46 -11.95 2.87
N VAL A 183 -7.53 -11.03 2.67
CA VAL A 183 -6.91 -10.22 3.71
C VAL A 183 -7.32 -8.77 3.50
N PHE A 184 -7.89 -8.16 4.53
CA PHE A 184 -8.32 -6.77 4.54
C PHE A 184 -7.39 -5.95 5.42
N ILE A 185 -6.93 -4.81 4.93
CA ILE A 185 -6.15 -3.82 5.69
C ILE A 185 -7.09 -2.66 6.01
N SER A 186 -7.45 -2.53 7.28
CA SER A 186 -8.48 -1.59 7.75
C SER A 186 -7.98 -0.16 7.93
N LYS A 187 -8.77 0.82 7.51
CA LYS A 187 -8.64 2.24 7.86
C LYS A 187 -9.25 2.55 9.23
N ILE A 188 -10.33 1.85 9.59
CA ILE A 188 -11.14 2.12 10.79
C ILE A 188 -10.82 1.19 11.97
N GLY A 189 -9.69 0.48 11.91
CA GLY A 189 -9.26 -0.43 12.96
C GLY A 189 -10.18 -1.65 13.14
N PRO A 190 -10.36 -2.17 14.40
CA PRO A 190 -11.13 -3.39 14.65
C PRO A 190 -12.62 -3.29 14.32
N GLN A 191 -13.19 -2.09 14.25
CA GLN A 191 -14.61 -1.87 13.92
C GLN A 191 -14.99 -2.41 12.54
N VAL A 192 -14.02 -2.54 11.65
CA VAL A 192 -14.22 -3.13 10.32
C VAL A 192 -14.72 -4.57 10.37
N ILE A 193 -14.40 -5.35 11.41
CA ILE A 193 -14.81 -6.76 11.55
C ILE A 193 -16.35 -6.88 11.49
N ARG A 194 -17.03 -6.05 12.25
CA ARG A 194 -18.50 -6.03 12.28
C ARG A 194 -19.06 -5.64 10.92
N LYS A 195 -18.52 -4.59 10.31
CA LYS A 195 -18.97 -4.10 9.00
C LYS A 195 -18.71 -5.12 7.89
N LEU A 196 -17.55 -5.79 7.89
CA LEU A 196 -17.26 -6.89 6.97
C LEU A 196 -18.33 -8.01 7.09
N ALA A 197 -18.69 -8.40 8.31
CA ALA A 197 -19.69 -9.44 8.53
C ALA A 197 -21.09 -9.00 8.03
N GLU A 198 -21.51 -7.79 8.37
CA GLU A 198 -22.83 -7.25 7.97
C GLU A 198 -22.94 -7.11 6.44
N VAL A 199 -21.94 -6.52 5.80
CA VAL A 199 -21.95 -6.31 4.34
C VAL A 199 -21.81 -7.63 3.58
N TRP A 200 -20.98 -8.56 4.07
CA TRP A 200 -20.88 -9.90 3.48
C TRP A 200 -22.20 -10.64 3.51
N GLU A 201 -22.88 -10.65 4.65
CA GLU A 201 -24.20 -11.30 4.77
C GLU A 201 -25.23 -10.68 3.84
N GLN A 202 -25.22 -9.36 3.70
CA GLN A 202 -26.17 -8.64 2.81
C GLN A 202 -25.90 -8.89 1.33
N GLN A 203 -24.63 -8.87 0.90
CA GLN A 203 -24.27 -8.90 -0.52
C GLN A 203 -24.04 -10.33 -1.02
N VAL A 204 -23.39 -11.16 -0.21
CA VAL A 204 -22.97 -12.51 -0.61
C VAL A 204 -23.85 -13.58 0.02
N GLY A 205 -24.09 -13.51 1.34
CA GLY A 205 -24.95 -14.41 2.09
C GLY A 205 -24.42 -15.84 2.23
N LEU A 206 -23.12 -16.05 2.05
CA LEU A 206 -22.46 -17.35 2.17
C LEU A 206 -21.70 -17.45 3.50
N PRO A 207 -21.57 -18.67 4.09
CA PRO A 207 -20.79 -18.87 5.30
C PRO A 207 -19.33 -18.41 5.14
N MET A 208 -18.84 -17.62 6.09
CA MET A 208 -17.45 -17.17 6.15
C MET A 208 -16.92 -17.18 7.58
N GLN A 209 -15.61 -17.13 7.72
CA GLN A 209 -14.91 -17.04 9.00
C GLN A 209 -13.96 -15.85 8.97
N LEU A 210 -14.08 -14.95 9.96
CA LEU A 210 -13.13 -13.85 10.18
C LEU A 210 -12.13 -14.25 11.26
N LYS A 211 -10.85 -13.90 11.01
CA LYS A 211 -9.73 -14.08 11.96
C LYS A 211 -8.93 -12.78 12.01
N ASN A 212 -8.50 -12.41 13.20
CA ASN A 212 -7.64 -11.26 13.47
C ASN A 212 -6.21 -11.72 13.76
#